data_709b18b613cfb795049df1278fe2b4d6
#
_entry.id   709b18b613cfb795049df1278fe2b4d6
#
_cell.length_a   1.000
_cell.length_b   1.000
_cell.length_c   1.000
_cell.angle_alpha   90.00
_cell.angle_beta   90.00
_cell.angle_gamma   90.00
#
_symmetry.space_group_name_H-M   'P 1'
#
loop_
_entity.id
_entity.type
_entity.pdbx_description
1 polymer ?
#
loop_
_entity_poly.entity_id
_entity_poly.type
_entity_poly.pdbx_seq_one_letter_code
_entity_poly.pdbx_strand_id
1 'polypeptide(L)'
;MVYGISILLSSLRNTSHGDFSLTIGYLGERLSDDDRAFLQQVTDKLEIDTEFLPLPDRDIFITQGHISSTTFAKFLLGDQYPTPHVWIDADTIALAGWDQLFDEVSPCSTHEGLVVAERGSNSSSQQGKPSDLPFNAGVLGWPAGDRRDWETPLGSLAVVDTQEQFLFNELYAPTARRVSEKFNLLTYRVDSLDPNDMPYIIHYAGAHKPWHLRRDLANACLDHQCPWAAWFDAEQKLHSQQGNTALGRELVRRQKVALGAGTIRLRRDHSGYNFLRLLTSLGPVAPFVVNVLRLLKQWVPRGTHPIH
;
A
#
# COMPACT_ATOMS: atom_id res chain seq x y z
N MET A 1 -6.10 2.09 -9.80
CA MET A 1 -4.89 1.45 -9.22
C MET A 1 -3.60 1.91 -9.91
N VAL A 2 -3.52 1.88 -11.24
CA VAL A 2 -2.31 2.21 -12.03
C VAL A 2 -1.69 3.56 -11.68
N TYR A 3 -2.51 4.59 -11.43
CA TYR A 3 -2.04 5.87 -10.90
C TYR A 3 -1.32 5.71 -9.54
N GLY A 4 -1.87 4.89 -8.64
CA GLY A 4 -1.21 4.60 -7.35
C GLY A 4 0.15 3.92 -7.53
N ILE A 5 0.24 2.95 -8.44
CA ILE A 5 1.50 2.28 -8.79
C ILE A 5 2.54 3.29 -9.26
N SER A 6 2.19 4.27 -10.11
CA SER A 6 3.17 5.27 -10.59
C SER A 6 3.77 6.11 -9.45
N ILE A 7 3.00 6.40 -8.40
CA ILE A 7 3.51 7.12 -7.22
C ILE A 7 4.45 6.22 -6.39
N LEU A 8 4.05 4.95 -6.19
CA LEU A 8 4.93 3.97 -5.54
C LEU A 8 6.27 3.85 -6.27
N LEU A 9 6.26 3.65 -7.60
CA LEU A 9 7.48 3.52 -8.41
C LEU A 9 8.40 4.73 -8.26
N SER A 10 7.80 5.94 -8.30
CA SER A 10 8.55 7.16 -8.06
C SER A 10 9.15 7.20 -6.64
N SER A 11 8.42 6.75 -5.64
CA SER A 11 8.92 6.72 -4.26
C SER A 11 10.06 5.71 -4.09
N LEU A 12 9.92 4.50 -4.64
CA LEU A 12 10.98 3.48 -4.65
C LEU A 12 12.28 4.04 -5.26
N ARG A 13 12.20 4.58 -6.48
CA ARG A 13 13.40 5.09 -7.17
C ARG A 13 14.03 6.29 -6.48
N ASN A 14 13.21 7.20 -5.98
CA ASN A 14 13.71 8.42 -5.34
C ASN A 14 14.33 8.20 -3.96
N THR A 15 14.16 7.03 -3.36
CA THR A 15 14.62 6.70 -1.99
C THR A 15 15.49 5.45 -1.94
N SER A 16 15.74 4.78 -3.07
CA SER A 16 16.70 3.67 -3.14
C SER A 16 18.14 4.17 -3.09
N HIS A 17 19.02 3.39 -2.46
CA HIS A 17 20.46 3.64 -2.45
C HIS A 17 21.16 3.05 -3.69
N GLY A 18 20.57 2.07 -4.33
CA GLY A 18 21.12 1.39 -5.49
C GLY A 18 20.10 1.15 -6.59
N ASP A 19 20.58 0.50 -7.66
CA ASP A 19 19.70 0.05 -8.74
C ASP A 19 18.98 -1.22 -8.34
N PHE A 20 17.77 -1.39 -8.84
CA PHE A 20 16.96 -2.58 -8.67
C PHE A 20 16.18 -2.85 -9.95
N SER A 21 15.85 -4.11 -10.19
CA SER A 21 14.91 -4.51 -11.22
C SER A 21 13.51 -4.68 -10.63
N LEU A 22 12.50 -4.49 -11.45
CA LEU A 22 11.09 -4.54 -11.05
C LEU A 22 10.33 -5.54 -11.92
N THR A 23 9.49 -6.37 -11.30
CA THR A 23 8.47 -7.13 -12.02
C THR A 23 7.09 -6.65 -11.60
N ILE A 24 6.28 -6.29 -12.58
CA ILE A 24 4.86 -5.98 -12.39
C ILE A 24 4.04 -7.19 -12.82
N GLY A 25 3.64 -8.03 -11.84
CA GLY A 25 2.77 -9.17 -12.09
C GLY A 25 1.29 -8.75 -12.16
N TYR A 26 0.54 -9.32 -13.10
CA TYR A 26 -0.89 -9.08 -13.22
C TYR A 26 -1.65 -10.34 -13.68
N LEU A 27 -2.88 -10.53 -13.18
CA LEU A 27 -3.68 -11.71 -13.49
C LEU A 27 -4.39 -11.55 -14.84
N GLY A 28 -4.23 -12.53 -15.71
CA GLY A 28 -4.89 -12.59 -17.02
C GLY A 28 -4.72 -11.28 -17.82
N GLU A 29 -5.82 -10.70 -18.26
CA GLU A 29 -5.87 -9.44 -19.02
C GLU A 29 -6.24 -8.21 -18.17
N ARG A 30 -6.03 -8.28 -16.83
CA ARG A 30 -6.46 -7.18 -15.93
C ARG A 30 -5.61 -5.92 -16.04
N LEU A 31 -4.47 -5.97 -16.70
CA LEU A 31 -3.68 -4.81 -17.08
C LEU A 31 -3.88 -4.54 -18.57
N SER A 32 -4.62 -3.50 -18.90
CA SER A 32 -4.84 -3.11 -20.31
C SER A 32 -3.53 -2.66 -20.98
N ASP A 33 -3.45 -2.74 -22.31
CA ASP A 33 -2.30 -2.27 -23.08
C ASP A 33 -2.03 -0.77 -22.82
N ASP A 34 -3.07 0.05 -22.67
CA ASP A 34 -2.93 1.48 -22.33
C ASP A 34 -2.33 1.70 -20.94
N ASP A 35 -2.74 0.90 -19.95
CA ASP A 35 -2.19 0.93 -18.61
C ASP A 35 -0.75 0.43 -18.56
N ARG A 36 -0.46 -0.64 -19.31
CA ARG A 36 0.90 -1.17 -19.44
C ARG A 36 1.84 -0.16 -20.10
N ALA A 37 1.42 0.42 -21.23
CA ALA A 37 2.19 1.45 -21.92
C ALA A 37 2.45 2.68 -21.05
N PHE A 38 1.47 3.09 -20.25
CA PHE A 38 1.66 4.18 -19.29
C PHE A 38 2.68 3.82 -18.21
N LEU A 39 2.57 2.65 -17.60
CA LEU A 39 3.52 2.22 -16.57
C LEU A 39 4.94 2.07 -17.14
N GLN A 40 5.07 1.56 -18.38
CA GLN A 40 6.36 1.49 -19.08
C GLN A 40 6.98 2.89 -19.24
N GLN A 41 6.19 3.89 -19.69
CA GLN A 41 6.70 5.26 -19.77
C GLN A 41 7.14 5.83 -18.42
N VAL A 42 6.45 5.46 -17.33
CA VAL A 42 6.85 5.86 -15.98
C VAL A 42 8.16 5.21 -15.59
N THR A 43 8.30 3.90 -15.78
CA THR A 43 9.53 3.16 -15.41
C THR A 43 10.73 3.56 -16.27
N ASP A 44 10.54 3.76 -17.58
CA ASP A 44 11.59 4.28 -18.47
C ASP A 44 12.10 5.65 -17.99
N LYS A 45 11.17 6.54 -17.60
CA LYS A 45 11.53 7.87 -17.11
C LYS A 45 12.22 7.86 -15.75
N LEU A 46 11.93 6.86 -14.94
CA LEU A 46 12.56 6.63 -13.63
C LEU A 46 13.84 5.79 -13.74
N GLU A 47 14.19 5.33 -14.96
CA GLU A 47 15.36 4.46 -15.21
C GLU A 47 15.28 3.17 -14.34
N ILE A 48 14.10 2.55 -14.28
CA ILE A 48 13.87 1.27 -13.61
C ILE A 48 13.76 0.19 -14.67
N ASP A 49 14.64 -0.80 -14.63
CA ASP A 49 14.54 -2.01 -15.46
C ASP A 49 13.27 -2.78 -15.03
N THR A 50 12.31 -2.94 -15.96
CA THR A 50 10.97 -3.40 -15.60
C THR A 50 10.47 -4.50 -16.54
N GLU A 51 10.04 -5.61 -15.95
CA GLU A 51 9.32 -6.68 -16.60
C GLU A 51 7.82 -6.62 -16.27
N PHE A 52 6.97 -6.83 -17.28
CA PHE A 52 5.53 -7.01 -17.13
C PHE A 52 5.18 -8.49 -17.31
N LEU A 53 4.77 -9.15 -16.23
CA LEU A 53 4.56 -10.58 -16.20
C LEU A 53 3.07 -10.93 -16.11
N PRO A 54 2.45 -11.45 -17.20
CA PRO A 54 1.11 -11.98 -17.11
C PRO A 54 1.10 -13.29 -16.31
N LEU A 55 0.26 -13.34 -15.31
CA LEU A 55 0.06 -14.50 -14.44
C LEU A 55 -1.28 -15.15 -14.76
N PRO A 56 -1.42 -16.48 -14.61
CA PRO A 56 -2.67 -17.15 -14.83
C PRO A 56 -3.75 -16.65 -13.85
N ASP A 57 -4.91 -16.23 -14.37
CA ASP A 57 -6.10 -16.02 -13.55
C ASP A 57 -6.78 -17.39 -13.34
N ARG A 58 -7.08 -17.74 -12.09
CA ARG A 58 -7.62 -19.04 -11.74
C ARG A 58 -8.97 -18.89 -11.06
N ASP A 59 -9.90 -19.80 -11.33
CA ASP A 59 -11.25 -19.78 -10.77
C ASP A 59 -11.26 -19.86 -9.23
N ILE A 60 -10.20 -20.42 -8.63
CA ILE A 60 -10.04 -20.48 -7.17
C ILE A 60 -9.69 -19.13 -6.54
N PHE A 61 -9.33 -18.11 -7.35
CA PHE A 61 -9.00 -16.77 -6.85
C PHE A 61 -10.28 -15.95 -6.66
N ILE A 62 -10.78 -15.90 -5.46
CA ILE A 62 -12.05 -15.28 -5.14
C ILE A 62 -11.86 -13.80 -4.75
N THR A 63 -12.69 -12.94 -5.32
CA THR A 63 -12.83 -11.55 -4.85
C THR A 63 -13.82 -11.50 -3.70
N GLN A 64 -13.43 -10.92 -2.56
CA GLN A 64 -14.27 -10.87 -1.39
C GLN A 64 -14.29 -9.46 -0.77
N GLY A 65 -15.47 -8.87 -0.70
CA GLY A 65 -15.63 -7.51 -0.20
C GLY A 65 -14.82 -6.50 -1.01
N HIS A 66 -13.84 -5.88 -0.38
CA HIS A 66 -12.91 -4.93 -1.01
C HIS A 66 -11.58 -5.56 -1.44
N ILE A 67 -11.36 -6.84 -1.11
CA ILE A 67 -10.15 -7.59 -1.45
C ILE A 67 -10.32 -8.20 -2.84
N SER A 68 -9.45 -7.82 -3.74
CA SER A 68 -9.43 -8.34 -5.12
C SER A 68 -8.72 -9.69 -5.17
N SER A 69 -9.17 -10.59 -6.03
CA SER A 69 -8.42 -11.80 -6.37
C SER A 69 -6.99 -11.55 -6.87
N THR A 70 -6.65 -10.31 -7.26
CA THR A 70 -5.28 -9.91 -7.62
C THR A 70 -4.28 -10.10 -6.47
N THR A 71 -4.73 -10.14 -5.21
CA THR A 71 -3.84 -10.41 -4.06
C THR A 71 -3.18 -11.78 -4.11
N PHE A 72 -3.77 -12.76 -4.80
CA PHE A 72 -3.19 -14.09 -5.01
C PHE A 72 -1.98 -14.10 -5.96
N ALA A 73 -1.76 -13.02 -6.72
CA ALA A 73 -0.59 -12.89 -7.58
C ALA A 73 0.75 -13.07 -6.83
N LYS A 74 0.78 -12.77 -5.53
CA LYS A 74 1.98 -12.94 -4.67
C LYS A 74 2.46 -14.38 -4.64
N PHE A 75 1.54 -15.34 -4.52
CA PHE A 75 1.88 -16.76 -4.52
C PHE A 75 2.47 -17.19 -5.87
N LEU A 76 1.80 -16.79 -6.95
CA LEU A 76 2.25 -17.11 -8.31
C LEU A 76 3.62 -16.53 -8.62
N LEU A 77 3.90 -15.29 -8.19
CA LEU A 77 5.21 -14.67 -8.33
C LEU A 77 6.25 -15.35 -7.46
N GLY A 78 5.92 -15.67 -6.20
CA GLY A 78 6.81 -16.42 -5.32
C GLY A 78 7.21 -17.77 -5.91
N ASP A 79 6.28 -18.46 -6.59
CA ASP A 79 6.58 -19.73 -7.28
C ASP A 79 7.47 -19.56 -8.52
N GLN A 80 7.37 -18.42 -9.19
CA GLN A 80 8.02 -18.18 -10.46
C GLN A 80 9.49 -17.73 -10.31
N TYR A 81 9.79 -16.98 -9.23
CA TYR A 81 11.14 -16.46 -9.01
C TYR A 81 11.94 -17.37 -8.07
N PRO A 82 12.95 -18.09 -8.57
CA PRO A 82 13.83 -18.94 -7.73
C PRO A 82 14.84 -18.13 -6.92
N THR A 83 15.04 -16.86 -7.27
CA THR A 83 16.00 -15.96 -6.62
C THR A 83 15.33 -15.16 -5.49
N PRO A 84 16.12 -14.69 -4.50
CA PRO A 84 15.58 -13.80 -3.49
C PRO A 84 14.93 -12.57 -4.08
N HIS A 85 13.75 -12.19 -3.59
CA HIS A 85 13.03 -11.01 -4.05
C HIS A 85 12.15 -10.41 -2.96
N VAL A 86 11.71 -9.18 -3.18
CA VAL A 86 10.82 -8.45 -2.28
C VAL A 86 9.50 -8.19 -3.00
N TRP A 87 8.40 -8.56 -2.36
CA TRP A 87 7.05 -8.17 -2.75
C TRP A 87 6.64 -6.89 -2.05
N ILE A 88 6.04 -5.96 -2.76
CA ILE A 88 5.48 -4.71 -2.23
C ILE A 88 4.09 -4.50 -2.84
N ASP A 89 3.06 -4.38 -2.00
CA ASP A 89 1.69 -4.08 -2.47
C ASP A 89 1.62 -2.68 -3.10
N ALA A 90 0.81 -2.55 -4.14
CA ALA A 90 0.66 -1.33 -4.95
C ALA A 90 0.09 -0.12 -4.18
N ASP A 91 -0.41 -0.29 -2.97
CA ASP A 91 -0.95 0.73 -2.09
C ASP A 91 0.00 1.11 -0.96
N THR A 92 1.28 1.13 -1.26
CA THR A 92 2.36 1.53 -0.36
C THR A 92 3.12 2.76 -0.89
N ILE A 93 3.93 3.34 -0.02
CA ILE A 93 4.95 4.34 -0.36
C ILE A 93 6.26 3.95 0.31
N ALA A 94 7.34 4.00 -0.45
CA ALA A 94 8.69 3.77 0.05
C ALA A 94 9.33 5.08 0.53
N LEU A 95 10.01 5.01 1.67
CA LEU A 95 10.84 6.06 2.24
C LEU A 95 12.29 5.57 2.33
N ALA A 96 13.22 6.45 2.70
CA ALA A 96 14.64 6.11 2.79
C ALA A 96 14.86 4.87 3.69
N GLY A 97 15.62 3.90 3.19
CA GLY A 97 15.94 2.66 3.90
C GLY A 97 15.03 1.47 3.54
N TRP A 98 14.05 1.62 2.66
CA TRP A 98 13.18 0.50 2.25
C TRP A 98 13.97 -0.64 1.61
N ASP A 99 15.02 -0.31 0.88
CA ASP A 99 15.88 -1.23 0.16
C ASP A 99 16.79 -2.07 1.07
N GLN A 100 16.92 -1.72 2.35
CA GLN A 100 17.54 -2.59 3.36
C GLN A 100 16.80 -3.94 3.50
N LEU A 101 15.56 -4.03 3.05
CA LEU A 101 14.82 -5.30 3.04
C LEU A 101 15.49 -6.35 2.13
N PHE A 102 16.27 -5.93 1.12
CA PHE A 102 17.04 -6.86 0.30
C PHE A 102 18.19 -7.54 1.08
N ASP A 103 18.77 -6.86 2.08
CA ASP A 103 19.79 -7.46 2.93
C ASP A 103 19.20 -8.57 3.79
N GLU A 104 17.91 -8.43 4.18
CA GLU A 104 17.20 -9.41 4.97
C GLU A 104 16.84 -10.69 4.21
N VAL A 105 16.72 -10.62 2.88
CA VAL A 105 16.44 -11.76 2.00
C VAL A 105 17.66 -12.28 1.23
N SER A 106 18.82 -11.68 1.47
CA SER A 106 20.06 -12.08 0.80
C SER A 106 20.37 -13.58 0.99
N PRO A 107 20.99 -14.24 -0.01
CA PRO A 107 21.42 -15.64 0.09
C PRO A 107 22.36 -15.93 1.26
N CYS A 108 23.03 -14.89 1.78
CA CYS A 108 23.89 -15.00 2.97
C CYS A 108 23.10 -15.04 4.29
N SER A 109 21.79 -14.82 4.25
CA SER A 109 20.96 -14.96 5.44
C SER A 109 20.82 -16.45 5.77
N THR A 110 21.07 -16.80 7.02
CA THR A 110 20.97 -18.20 7.51
C THR A 110 19.52 -18.67 7.68
N HIS A 111 18.54 -17.85 7.28
CA HIS A 111 17.12 -18.12 7.46
C HIS A 111 16.46 -18.43 6.14
N GLU A 112 15.81 -19.59 6.06
CA GLU A 112 15.10 -20.08 4.88
C GLU A 112 13.63 -19.64 4.84
N GLY A 113 13.11 -18.98 5.90
CA GLY A 113 11.71 -18.62 6.00
C GLY A 113 11.39 -17.24 5.39
N LEU A 114 10.14 -17.08 4.96
CA LEU A 114 9.61 -15.80 4.47
C LEU A 114 9.92 -14.65 5.45
N VAL A 115 10.42 -13.53 4.95
CA VAL A 115 10.69 -12.32 5.76
C VAL A 115 9.45 -11.46 5.79
N VAL A 116 8.98 -11.13 6.99
CA VAL A 116 7.74 -10.37 7.21
C VAL A 116 7.95 -9.28 8.26
N ALA A 117 7.29 -8.14 8.09
CA ALA A 117 7.32 -7.10 9.10
C ALA A 117 6.55 -7.53 10.37
N GLU A 118 7.11 -7.23 11.53
CA GLU A 118 6.41 -7.41 12.80
C GLU A 118 5.12 -6.61 12.84
N ARG A 119 4.12 -7.15 13.54
CA ARG A 119 2.92 -6.40 13.85
C ARG A 119 3.15 -5.72 15.20
N GLY A 120 3.47 -4.42 15.20
CA GLY A 120 3.82 -3.66 16.40
C GLY A 120 2.95 -3.96 17.63
N SER A 121 3.56 -3.91 18.78
CA SER A 121 3.07 -4.38 20.08
C SER A 121 1.90 -3.58 20.69
N ASN A 122 1.33 -2.59 19.99
CA ASN A 122 0.27 -1.73 20.55
C ASN A 122 -1.09 -2.42 20.78
N SER A 123 -1.19 -3.74 20.59
CA SER A 123 -2.36 -4.50 21.01
C SER A 123 -2.07 -5.16 22.36
N SER A 124 -2.37 -4.47 23.45
CA SER A 124 -2.35 -4.98 24.84
C SER A 124 -3.24 -6.20 25.11
N SER A 125 -3.83 -6.79 24.07
CA SER A 125 -4.75 -7.92 24.14
C SER A 125 -4.25 -9.22 23.52
N GLN A 126 -3.06 -9.26 22.90
CA GLN A 126 -2.54 -10.50 22.32
C GLN A 126 -1.39 -11.06 23.17
N GLN A 127 -1.75 -11.94 24.10
CA GLN A 127 -0.83 -12.81 24.83
C GLN A 127 -0.44 -13.97 23.89
N GLY A 128 0.65 -13.82 23.13
CA GLY A 128 1.24 -14.86 22.32
C GLY A 128 2.74 -14.63 22.16
N LYS A 129 3.50 -15.65 21.79
CA LYS A 129 4.88 -15.42 21.39
C LYS A 129 4.87 -14.56 20.13
N PRO A 130 5.83 -13.63 19.92
CA PRO A 130 5.92 -12.82 18.70
C PRO A 130 5.86 -13.64 17.40
N SER A 131 6.39 -14.88 17.41
CA SER A 131 6.35 -15.82 16.29
C SER A 131 4.95 -16.27 15.88
N ASP A 132 3.97 -16.23 16.79
CA ASP A 132 2.64 -16.79 16.56
C ASP A 132 1.63 -15.69 16.14
N LEU A 133 2.06 -14.43 16.13
CA LEU A 133 1.18 -13.33 15.76
C LEU A 133 1.02 -13.25 14.24
N PRO A 134 -0.20 -13.05 13.73
CA PRO A 134 -0.42 -12.86 12.31
C PRO A 134 0.28 -11.60 11.79
N PHE A 135 0.86 -11.68 10.59
CA PHE A 135 1.47 -10.56 9.88
C PHE A 135 0.58 -10.05 8.76
N ASN A 136 0.84 -8.83 8.30
CA ASN A 136 0.21 -8.30 7.09
C ASN A 136 1.07 -8.64 5.87
N ALA A 137 0.46 -9.22 4.84
CA ALA A 137 1.13 -9.72 3.65
C ALA A 137 1.37 -8.66 2.55
N GLY A 138 1.31 -7.38 2.88
CA GLY A 138 1.52 -6.29 1.90
C GLY A 138 2.97 -6.01 1.55
N VAL A 139 3.90 -6.40 2.43
CA VAL A 139 5.35 -6.36 2.18
C VAL A 139 5.94 -7.67 2.66
N LEU A 140 6.60 -8.38 1.76
CA LEU A 140 7.18 -9.69 2.00
C LEU A 140 8.57 -9.78 1.39
N GLY A 141 9.49 -10.39 2.10
CA GLY A 141 10.78 -10.79 1.57
C GLY A 141 10.80 -12.29 1.29
N TRP A 142 11.02 -12.70 0.06
CA TRP A 142 11.12 -14.09 -0.33
C TRP A 142 12.59 -14.52 -0.45
N PRO A 143 13.09 -15.41 0.42
CA PRO A 143 14.39 -16.01 0.24
C PRO A 143 14.36 -17.01 -0.92
N ALA A 144 15.51 -17.39 -1.44
CA ALA A 144 15.59 -18.40 -2.48
C ALA A 144 15.05 -19.75 -1.96
N GLY A 145 14.15 -20.37 -2.71
CA GLY A 145 13.72 -21.76 -2.50
C GLY A 145 12.59 -22.01 -1.51
N ASP A 146 12.07 -20.99 -0.81
CA ASP A 146 10.90 -21.17 0.10
C ASP A 146 9.59 -21.20 -0.70
N ARG A 147 9.31 -22.38 -1.28
CA ARG A 147 8.07 -22.67 -1.99
C ARG A 147 7.24 -23.65 -1.21
N ARG A 148 5.99 -23.29 -0.97
CA ARG A 148 5.03 -24.12 -0.25
C ARG A 148 3.82 -24.43 -1.10
N ASP A 149 3.23 -25.57 -0.89
CA ASP A 149 1.93 -25.90 -1.47
C ASP A 149 0.86 -24.98 -0.84
N TRP A 150 0.45 -23.98 -1.58
CA TRP A 150 -0.62 -23.05 -1.21
C TRP A 150 -1.93 -23.39 -1.93
N GLU A 151 -1.88 -24.17 -3.01
CA GLU A 151 -3.06 -24.50 -3.82
C GLU A 151 -3.99 -25.50 -3.10
N THR A 152 -3.42 -26.55 -2.50
CA THR A 152 -4.19 -27.56 -1.76
C THR A 152 -4.97 -26.94 -0.59
N PRO A 153 -4.37 -26.18 0.34
CA PRO A 153 -5.13 -25.55 1.39
C PRO A 153 -6.10 -24.48 0.86
N LEU A 154 -5.75 -23.71 -0.18
CA LEU A 154 -6.67 -22.73 -0.76
C LEU A 154 -7.96 -23.37 -1.27
N GLY A 155 -7.86 -24.53 -1.93
CA GLY A 155 -9.03 -25.27 -2.42
C GLY A 155 -9.95 -25.79 -1.32
N SER A 156 -9.48 -25.89 -0.08
CA SER A 156 -10.22 -26.39 1.08
C SER A 156 -10.72 -25.28 2.02
N LEU A 157 -10.26 -24.04 1.86
CA LEU A 157 -10.66 -22.94 2.74
C LEU A 157 -12.13 -22.57 2.54
N ALA A 158 -12.84 -22.41 3.67
CA ALA A 158 -14.12 -21.73 3.66
C ALA A 158 -13.89 -20.24 3.30
N VAL A 159 -14.90 -19.60 2.70
CA VAL A 159 -14.85 -18.17 2.37
C VAL A 159 -14.69 -17.36 3.67
N VAL A 160 -13.57 -16.67 3.82
CA VAL A 160 -13.25 -15.76 4.94
C VAL A 160 -12.78 -14.40 4.40
N ASP A 161 -13.00 -13.34 5.16
CA ASP A 161 -12.81 -11.95 4.68
C ASP A 161 -11.37 -11.59 4.28
N THR A 162 -10.38 -12.36 4.70
CA THR A 162 -8.95 -12.13 4.43
C THR A 162 -8.26 -13.40 3.92
N GLN A 163 -8.92 -14.09 3.00
CA GLN A 163 -8.53 -15.43 2.57
C GLN A 163 -7.05 -15.55 2.15
N GLU A 164 -6.55 -14.61 1.31
CA GLU A 164 -5.14 -14.60 0.88
C GLU A 164 -4.20 -14.36 2.08
N GLN A 165 -4.44 -13.34 2.88
CA GLN A 165 -3.62 -13.04 4.05
C GLN A 165 -3.72 -14.15 5.11
N PHE A 166 -4.89 -14.75 5.29
CA PHE A 166 -5.07 -15.91 6.16
C PHE A 166 -4.16 -17.07 5.71
N LEU A 167 -4.19 -17.40 4.42
CA LEU A 167 -3.39 -18.46 3.86
C LEU A 167 -1.88 -18.22 4.02
N PHE A 168 -1.41 -16.96 3.81
CA PHE A 168 -0.03 -16.60 4.10
C PHE A 168 0.36 -16.86 5.55
N ASN A 169 -0.51 -16.50 6.49
CA ASN A 169 -0.24 -16.70 7.90
C ASN A 169 -0.23 -18.20 8.29
N GLU A 170 -1.19 -18.98 7.78
CA GLU A 170 -1.22 -20.44 8.03
C GLU A 170 0.06 -21.13 7.51
N LEU A 171 0.50 -20.77 6.31
CA LEU A 171 1.65 -21.40 5.69
C LEU A 171 2.98 -20.95 6.26
N TYR A 172 3.14 -19.66 6.54
CA TYR A 172 4.45 -19.06 6.78
C TYR A 172 4.67 -18.52 8.19
N ALA A 173 3.62 -18.14 8.95
CA ALA A 173 3.82 -17.50 10.25
C ALA A 173 4.72 -18.30 11.23
N PRO A 174 4.63 -19.66 11.29
CA PRO A 174 5.45 -20.44 12.21
C PRO A 174 6.96 -20.39 11.93
N THR A 175 7.35 -20.14 10.69
CA THR A 175 8.75 -20.15 10.25
C THR A 175 9.22 -18.79 9.72
N ALA A 176 8.32 -17.81 9.66
CA ALA A 176 8.65 -16.48 9.14
C ALA A 176 9.71 -15.78 10.01
N ARG A 177 10.70 -15.22 9.35
CA ARG A 177 11.63 -14.28 9.99
C ARG A 177 10.96 -12.93 10.15
N ARG A 178 10.95 -12.42 11.37
CA ARG A 178 10.36 -11.12 11.70
C ARG A 178 11.40 -10.01 11.61
N VAL A 179 11.05 -8.94 10.88
CA VAL A 179 11.83 -7.71 10.79
C VAL A 179 11.02 -6.55 11.34
N SER A 180 11.64 -5.38 11.50
CA SER A 180 11.00 -4.19 12.05
C SER A 180 9.68 -3.86 11.35
N GLU A 181 8.66 -3.45 12.12
CA GLU A 181 7.38 -2.94 11.60
C GLU A 181 7.53 -1.74 10.64
N LYS A 182 8.69 -1.06 10.67
CA LYS A 182 9.03 0.03 9.75
C LYS A 182 8.98 -0.39 8.28
N PHE A 183 9.15 -1.67 7.97
CA PHE A 183 9.04 -2.20 6.60
C PHE A 183 7.62 -2.38 6.12
N ASN A 184 6.60 -2.28 6.98
CA ASN A 184 5.20 -2.37 6.59
C ASN A 184 4.30 -1.65 7.59
N LEU A 185 4.52 -0.32 7.76
CA LEU A 185 3.73 0.49 8.67
C LEU A 185 2.30 0.68 8.15
N LEU A 186 1.33 0.09 8.85
CA LEU A 186 -0.09 0.17 8.48
C LEU A 186 -0.69 1.49 8.96
N THR A 187 -1.21 2.30 8.04
CA THR A 187 -1.72 3.66 8.33
C THR A 187 -2.86 3.71 9.33
N TYR A 188 -3.67 2.65 9.45
CA TYR A 188 -4.77 2.60 10.42
C TYR A 188 -4.31 2.33 11.86
N ARG A 189 -3.00 2.13 12.09
CA ARG A 189 -2.42 1.85 13.41
C ARG A 189 -1.75 3.07 14.04
N VAL A 190 -1.51 4.11 13.26
CA VAL A 190 -0.81 5.32 13.71
C VAL A 190 -1.54 6.56 13.23
N ASP A 191 -1.70 7.52 14.13
CA ASP A 191 -2.32 8.81 13.82
C ASP A 191 -1.29 9.80 13.26
N SER A 192 -0.02 9.68 13.68
CA SER A 192 1.08 10.54 13.25
C SER A 192 2.38 9.76 13.13
N LEU A 193 3.29 10.28 12.30
CA LEU A 193 4.66 9.77 12.16
C LEU A 193 5.59 10.54 13.11
N ASP A 194 6.54 9.84 13.72
CA ASP A 194 7.64 10.48 14.43
C ASP A 194 8.74 10.85 13.42
N PRO A 195 9.07 12.14 13.25
CA PRO A 195 10.13 12.55 12.33
C PRO A 195 11.52 11.97 12.66
N ASN A 196 11.75 11.59 13.94
CA ASN A 196 13.01 10.98 14.37
C ASN A 196 13.03 9.46 14.21
N ASP A 197 11.87 8.85 13.93
CA ASP A 197 11.72 7.41 13.80
C ASP A 197 10.82 7.03 12.62
N MET A 198 11.16 7.55 11.44
CA MET A 198 10.40 7.33 10.22
C MET A 198 10.36 5.86 9.80
N PRO A 199 9.22 5.37 9.28
CA PRO A 199 9.14 4.05 8.67
C PRO A 199 9.92 4.00 7.35
N TYR A 200 10.19 2.79 6.89
CA TYR A 200 10.77 2.55 5.56
C TYR A 200 9.72 2.37 4.47
N ILE A 201 8.59 1.76 4.82
CA ILE A 201 7.44 1.59 3.93
C ILE A 201 6.16 1.91 4.69
N ILE A 202 5.33 2.79 4.14
CA ILE A 202 3.99 3.08 4.64
C ILE A 202 2.99 2.35 3.76
N HIS A 203 2.08 1.59 4.37
CA HIS A 203 1.08 0.79 3.70
C HIS A 203 -0.33 1.32 3.98
N TYR A 204 -1.01 1.75 2.94
CA TYR A 204 -2.39 2.27 2.98
C TYR A 204 -3.39 1.13 2.83
N ALA A 205 -3.23 0.08 3.68
CA ALA A 205 -4.11 -1.09 3.67
C ALA A 205 -5.57 -0.71 3.96
N GLY A 206 -6.49 -1.49 3.41
CA GLY A 206 -7.93 -1.28 3.56
C GLY A 206 -8.60 -0.62 2.36
N ALA A 207 -9.89 -0.30 2.51
CA ALA A 207 -10.73 0.15 1.41
C ALA A 207 -10.42 1.57 0.90
N HIS A 208 -9.91 2.42 1.77
CA HIS A 208 -9.63 3.82 1.47
C HIS A 208 -8.18 3.99 1.04
N LYS A 209 -7.99 4.63 -0.12
CA LYS A 209 -6.68 4.84 -0.70
C LYS A 209 -6.40 6.34 -0.85
N PRO A 210 -5.13 6.78 -0.71
CA PRO A 210 -4.78 8.19 -0.79
C PRO A 210 -5.11 8.82 -2.15
N TRP A 211 -5.01 8.10 -3.26
CA TRP A 211 -5.39 8.60 -4.59
C TRP A 211 -6.89 8.82 -4.80
N HIS A 212 -7.72 8.49 -3.81
CA HIS A 212 -9.15 8.82 -3.78
C HIS A 212 -9.42 10.20 -3.18
N LEU A 213 -8.41 10.89 -2.65
CA LEU A 213 -8.51 12.20 -2.02
C LEU A 213 -7.73 13.26 -2.80
N ARG A 214 -8.24 14.48 -2.78
CA ARG A 214 -7.50 15.64 -3.28
C ARG A 214 -6.50 16.10 -2.23
N ARG A 215 -5.30 16.47 -2.66
CA ARG A 215 -4.23 16.97 -1.79
C ARG A 215 -4.65 18.17 -0.95
N ASP A 216 -5.34 19.14 -1.55
CA ASP A 216 -5.79 20.35 -0.85
C ASP A 216 -6.79 20.04 0.28
N LEU A 217 -7.67 19.04 0.06
CA LEU A 217 -8.57 18.54 1.10
C LEU A 217 -7.81 17.77 2.18
N ALA A 218 -6.85 16.94 1.79
CA ALA A 218 -6.04 16.20 2.73
C ALA A 218 -5.23 17.15 3.61
N ASN A 219 -4.55 18.16 3.03
CA ASN A 219 -3.81 19.16 3.79
C ASN A 219 -4.70 19.98 4.74
N ALA A 220 -5.98 20.19 4.38
CA ALA A 220 -6.93 20.90 5.23
C ALA A 220 -7.50 20.00 6.35
N CYS A 221 -7.62 18.70 6.14
CA CYS A 221 -8.27 17.76 7.06
C CYS A 221 -7.30 16.98 7.95
N LEU A 222 -6.06 16.81 7.52
CA LEU A 222 -5.07 15.94 8.16
C LEU A 222 -3.92 16.76 8.74
N ASP A 223 -3.33 16.25 9.79
CA ASP A 223 -2.08 16.79 10.32
C ASP A 223 -0.92 16.56 9.33
N HIS A 224 0.06 17.47 9.29
CA HIS A 224 1.26 17.33 8.47
C HIS A 224 2.13 16.10 8.84
N GLN A 225 1.99 15.59 10.05
CA GLN A 225 2.64 14.36 10.49
C GLN A 225 1.81 13.10 10.20
N CYS A 226 0.63 13.24 9.61
CA CYS A 226 -0.20 12.11 9.23
C CYS A 226 0.51 11.25 8.16
N PRO A 227 0.43 9.91 8.25
CA PRO A 227 1.00 9.00 7.25
C PRO A 227 0.59 9.29 5.81
N TRP A 228 -0.58 9.89 5.61
CA TRP A 228 -1.08 10.27 4.28
C TRP A 228 -0.30 11.43 3.64
N ALA A 229 0.36 12.27 4.44
CA ALA A 229 1.19 13.36 3.93
C ALA A 229 2.32 12.84 3.05
N ALA A 230 2.95 11.73 3.44
CA ALA A 230 4.02 11.09 2.67
C ALA A 230 3.59 10.70 1.25
N TRP A 231 2.33 10.24 1.08
CA TRP A 231 1.77 9.98 -0.25
C TRP A 231 1.72 11.24 -1.10
N PHE A 232 1.15 12.32 -0.55
CA PHE A 232 0.96 13.56 -1.28
C PHE A 232 2.29 14.25 -1.63
N ASP A 233 3.32 14.06 -0.80
CA ASP A 233 4.66 14.55 -1.08
C ASP A 233 5.30 13.77 -2.23
N ALA A 234 5.17 12.44 -2.25
CA ALA A 234 5.63 11.60 -3.36
C ALA A 234 4.87 11.92 -4.66
N GLU A 235 3.54 12.10 -4.58
CA GLU A 235 2.70 12.52 -5.70
C GLU A 235 3.16 13.84 -6.27
N GLN A 236 3.36 14.86 -5.43
CA GLN A 236 3.84 16.17 -5.86
C GLN A 236 5.22 16.09 -6.52
N LYS A 237 6.11 15.29 -5.94
CA LYS A 237 7.46 15.09 -6.48
C LYS A 237 7.39 14.52 -7.90
N LEU A 238 6.60 13.45 -8.12
CA LEU A 238 6.43 12.88 -9.45
C LEU A 238 5.84 13.90 -10.44
N HIS A 239 4.77 14.60 -10.07
CA HIS A 239 4.16 15.59 -10.92
C HIS A 239 5.12 16.75 -11.27
N SER A 240 5.91 17.25 -10.31
CA SER A 240 6.88 18.31 -10.55
C SER A 240 8.03 17.86 -11.47
N GLN A 241 8.48 16.63 -11.33
CA GLN A 241 9.52 16.05 -12.20
C GLN A 241 9.04 15.89 -13.65
N GLN A 242 7.74 15.63 -13.87
CA GLN A 242 7.20 15.43 -15.21
C GLN A 242 6.69 16.74 -15.86
N GLY A 243 6.29 17.72 -15.06
CA GLY A 243 5.87 19.04 -15.57
C GLY A 243 4.83 18.95 -16.70
N ASN A 244 5.04 19.74 -17.77
CA ASN A 244 4.17 19.82 -18.95
C ASN A 244 4.48 18.78 -20.05
N THR A 245 5.22 17.73 -19.76
CA THR A 245 5.49 16.64 -20.70
C THR A 245 4.23 15.86 -21.07
N ALA A 246 4.28 15.01 -22.09
CA ALA A 246 3.19 14.10 -22.42
C ALA A 246 2.84 13.21 -21.22
N LEU A 247 3.84 12.65 -20.53
CA LEU A 247 3.66 11.85 -19.34
C LEU A 247 3.03 12.65 -18.19
N GLY A 248 3.45 13.90 -17.98
CA GLY A 248 2.86 14.78 -16.98
C GLY A 248 1.37 15.05 -17.21
N ARG A 249 0.96 15.28 -18.45
CA ARG A 249 -0.46 15.42 -18.81
C ARG A 249 -1.26 14.12 -18.57
N GLU A 250 -0.67 12.98 -18.89
CA GLU A 250 -1.28 11.68 -18.66
C GLU A 250 -1.43 11.37 -17.16
N LEU A 251 -0.43 11.69 -16.33
CA LEU A 251 -0.52 11.61 -14.89
C LEU A 251 -1.69 12.42 -14.34
N VAL A 252 -1.87 13.67 -14.80
CA VAL A 252 -3.01 14.51 -14.40
C VAL A 252 -4.34 13.91 -14.84
N ARG A 253 -4.41 13.34 -16.04
CA ARG A 253 -5.61 12.65 -16.53
C ARG A 253 -5.97 11.47 -15.61
N ARG A 254 -5.00 10.62 -15.29
CA ARG A 254 -5.18 9.43 -14.44
C ARG A 254 -5.50 9.79 -12.99
N GLN A 255 -4.92 10.87 -12.47
CA GLN A 255 -5.28 11.41 -11.16
C GLN A 255 -6.77 11.78 -11.11
N LYS A 256 -7.28 12.49 -12.14
CA LYS A 256 -8.71 12.84 -12.21
C LYS A 256 -9.62 11.61 -12.24
N VAL A 257 -9.23 10.57 -12.97
CA VAL A 257 -9.98 9.29 -13.00
C VAL A 257 -9.97 8.62 -11.62
N ALA A 258 -8.82 8.57 -10.94
CA ALA A 258 -8.69 7.99 -9.62
C ALA A 258 -9.55 8.74 -8.58
N LEU A 259 -9.53 10.07 -8.61
CA LEU A 259 -10.37 10.92 -7.76
C LEU A 259 -11.87 10.71 -8.05
N GLY A 260 -12.26 10.59 -9.31
CA GLY A 260 -13.63 10.28 -9.72
C GLY A 260 -14.11 8.93 -9.16
N ALA A 261 -13.27 7.90 -9.27
CA ALA A 261 -13.56 6.59 -8.69
C ALA A 261 -13.69 6.64 -7.17
N GLY A 262 -12.84 7.42 -6.50
CA GLY A 262 -12.91 7.67 -5.07
C GLY A 262 -14.23 8.34 -4.65
N THR A 263 -14.67 9.33 -5.40
CA THR A 263 -15.96 10.02 -5.14
C THR A 263 -17.14 9.05 -5.20
N ILE A 264 -17.16 8.12 -6.15
CA ILE A 264 -18.20 7.09 -6.26
C ILE A 264 -18.14 6.13 -5.07
N ARG A 265 -16.95 5.73 -4.66
CA ARG A 265 -16.74 4.80 -3.52
C ARG A 265 -17.18 5.42 -2.21
N LEU A 266 -16.78 6.66 -1.93
CA LEU A 266 -17.21 7.43 -0.76
C LEU A 266 -18.74 7.61 -0.70
N ARG A 267 -19.43 7.57 -1.83
CA ARG A 267 -20.91 7.62 -1.88
C ARG A 267 -21.58 6.32 -1.43
N ARG A 268 -20.90 5.18 -1.49
CA ARG A 268 -21.45 3.87 -1.12
C ARG A 268 -21.21 3.51 0.35
N ASP A 269 -20.18 4.08 0.97
CA ASP A 269 -19.84 3.81 2.37
C ASP A 269 -20.64 4.74 3.31
N HIS A 270 -21.46 4.14 4.15
CA HIS A 270 -22.41 4.87 5.01
C HIS A 270 -21.82 5.35 6.34
N SER A 271 -20.62 4.93 6.73
CA SER A 271 -20.08 5.25 8.06
C SER A 271 -18.94 6.27 8.00
N GLY A 272 -19.13 7.42 8.59
CA GLY A 272 -18.07 8.40 8.93
C GLY A 272 -17.56 9.30 7.79
N TYR A 273 -17.69 8.91 6.53
CA TYR A 273 -17.17 9.64 5.36
C TYR A 273 -18.17 10.66 4.75
N ASN A 274 -19.37 10.79 5.29
CA ASN A 274 -20.35 11.76 4.79
C ASN A 274 -19.81 13.20 4.81
N PHE A 275 -18.94 13.52 5.75
CA PHE A 275 -18.32 14.83 5.84
C PHE A 275 -17.29 15.05 4.73
N LEU A 276 -16.38 14.11 4.49
CA LEU A 276 -15.41 14.17 3.38
C LEU A 276 -16.10 14.17 2.01
N ARG A 277 -17.22 13.45 1.88
CA ARG A 277 -18.07 13.47 0.69
C ARG A 277 -18.68 14.84 0.44
N LEU A 278 -19.22 15.47 1.48
CA LEU A 278 -19.75 16.83 1.39
C LEU A 278 -18.62 17.79 0.96
N LEU A 279 -17.46 17.70 1.57
CA LEU A 279 -16.30 18.51 1.24
C LEU A 279 -15.83 18.30 -0.20
N THR A 280 -15.76 17.04 -0.69
CA THR A 280 -15.40 16.77 -2.09
C THR A 280 -16.42 17.34 -3.08
N SER A 281 -17.70 17.42 -2.70
CA SER A 281 -18.75 18.04 -3.53
C SER A 281 -18.65 19.58 -3.60
N LEU A 282 -18.00 20.22 -2.63
CA LEU A 282 -17.78 21.66 -2.59
C LEU A 282 -16.63 22.13 -3.50
N GLY A 283 -15.89 21.22 -4.12
CA GLY A 283 -14.81 21.56 -5.05
C GLY A 283 -13.76 22.51 -4.43
N PRO A 284 -13.36 23.58 -5.12
CA PRO A 284 -12.31 24.52 -4.66
C PRO A 284 -12.63 25.26 -3.35
N VAL A 285 -13.90 25.33 -2.94
CA VAL A 285 -14.34 25.99 -1.71
C VAL A 285 -14.14 25.11 -0.47
N ALA A 286 -13.98 23.80 -0.66
CA ALA A 286 -13.85 22.85 0.43
C ALA A 286 -12.72 23.18 1.44
N PRO A 287 -11.49 23.54 1.04
CA PRO A 287 -10.43 23.89 1.98
C PRO A 287 -10.79 25.10 2.86
N PHE A 288 -11.48 26.09 2.30
CA PHE A 288 -11.96 27.24 3.07
C PHE A 288 -12.96 26.81 4.13
N VAL A 289 -13.94 25.99 3.76
CA VAL A 289 -14.96 25.48 4.70
C VAL A 289 -14.30 24.67 5.83
N VAL A 290 -13.32 23.83 5.53
CA VAL A 290 -12.58 23.05 6.56
C VAL A 290 -11.84 23.99 7.51
N ASN A 291 -11.16 25.00 6.99
CA ASN A 291 -10.43 25.96 7.83
C ASN A 291 -11.39 26.74 8.76
N VAL A 292 -12.55 27.16 8.26
CA VAL A 292 -13.58 27.79 9.09
C VAL A 292 -14.08 26.85 10.18
N LEU A 293 -14.34 25.58 9.85
CA LEU A 293 -14.78 24.59 10.83
C LEU A 293 -13.71 24.28 11.88
N ARG A 294 -12.42 24.25 11.50
CA ARG A 294 -11.29 24.12 12.44
C ARG A 294 -11.24 25.28 13.43
N LEU A 295 -11.39 26.52 12.93
CA LEU A 295 -11.44 27.71 13.79
C LEU A 295 -12.61 27.64 14.75
N LEU A 296 -13.80 27.27 14.28
CA LEU A 296 -14.99 27.11 15.13
C LEU A 296 -14.79 26.01 16.19
N LYS A 297 -14.14 24.89 15.85
CA LYS A 297 -13.86 23.80 16.80
C LYS A 297 -12.89 24.22 17.91
N GLN A 298 -11.98 25.17 17.66
CA GLN A 298 -11.10 25.71 18.69
C GLN A 298 -11.86 26.58 19.73
N TRP A 299 -13.02 27.08 19.37
CA TRP A 299 -13.87 27.93 20.25
C TRP A 299 -14.90 27.11 21.04
N VAL A 300 -15.10 25.83 20.74
CA VAL A 300 -15.93 24.95 21.54
C VAL A 300 -15.15 24.44 22.72
N PRO A 301 -15.55 24.75 23.99
CA PRO A 301 -14.87 24.21 25.16
C PRO A 301 -14.87 22.67 25.07
N ARG A 302 -13.70 22.05 25.28
CA ARG A 302 -13.60 20.59 25.41
C ARG A 302 -14.40 20.20 26.65
N GLY A 303 -15.63 19.75 26.44
CA GLY A 303 -16.42 19.15 27.50
C GLY A 303 -15.60 17.99 28.10
N THR A 304 -15.44 18.03 29.39
CA THR A 304 -14.89 16.93 30.18
C THR A 304 -15.74 15.70 29.90
N HIS A 305 -15.21 14.73 29.15
CA HIS A 305 -15.81 13.41 29.06
C HIS A 305 -15.77 12.77 30.45
N PRO A 306 -16.89 12.33 31.01
CA PRO A 306 -16.86 11.50 32.21
C PRO A 306 -16.19 10.17 31.82
N ILE A 307 -15.20 9.81 32.61
CA ILE A 307 -14.59 8.48 32.63
C ILE A 307 -15.69 7.50 33.08
N HIS A 308 -16.08 6.60 32.18
CA HIS A 308 -16.73 5.34 32.54
C HIS A 308 -16.14 4.21 31.69
#